data_aba510d215ec4a45192e48c88784208e
#
_entry.id   aba510d215ec4a45192e48c88784208e
#
_cell.length_a   1.000
_cell.length_b   1.000
_cell.length_c   1.000
_cell.angle_alpha   90.00
_cell.angle_beta   90.00
_cell.angle_gamma   90.00
#
_symmetry.space_group_name_H-M   'P 1'
#
loop_
_entity.id
_entity.type
_entity.pdbx_description
1 polymer ?
#
loop_
_entity_poly.entity_id
_entity_poly.type
_entity_poly.pdbx_seq_one_letter_code
_entity_poly.pdbx_strand_id
1 'polypeptide(L)'
;MAELNKVTVDDINVKGKKVLVRCDFNVPLKDGVITNDNRIQAALPTIKKLISDGGKVVLCSHLGKPKNGPEAKFSLAPVAKRLEEVLPGTKVTFAADDTVVGDNAKKAVAEMADGDVVLLENTRFRGADETKNGEGFSKELADLVDGQVFVMDAFGSAHRAHASTEGVTKFVKETAVGYLMQKEIKYLGNAVENPVRPFVAILGGAKVADKLNVISNLLEKCDTLIIGGGMA
;
A
#
# COMPACT_ATOMS: atom_id res chain seq x y z
N MET A 1 21.87 -7.31 13.12
CA MET A 1 20.71 -7.04 12.26
C MET A 1 19.88 -6.02 13.01
N ALA A 2 19.59 -4.86 12.42
CA ALA A 2 18.65 -3.94 13.02
C ALA A 2 17.30 -4.67 13.17
N GLU A 3 16.82 -4.78 14.40
CA GLU A 3 15.55 -5.41 14.71
C GLU A 3 14.45 -4.51 14.16
N LEU A 4 13.51 -5.08 13.40
CA LEU A 4 12.37 -4.35 12.88
C LEU A 4 11.49 -3.97 14.07
N ASN A 5 11.67 -2.77 14.61
CA ASN A 5 10.87 -2.27 15.74
C ASN A 5 9.46 -1.84 15.28
N LYS A 6 8.77 -2.75 14.58
CA LYS A 6 7.41 -2.57 14.05
C LYS A 6 6.62 -3.85 14.23
N VAL A 7 5.36 -3.72 14.59
CA VAL A 7 4.41 -4.83 14.59
C VAL A 7 4.20 -5.30 13.16
N THR A 8 4.29 -6.60 12.93
CA THR A 8 4.16 -7.23 11.62
C THR A 8 2.88 -8.05 11.52
N VAL A 9 2.52 -8.48 10.32
CA VAL A 9 1.36 -9.37 10.12
C VAL A 9 1.50 -10.72 10.84
N ASP A 10 2.71 -11.11 11.22
CA ASP A 10 2.94 -12.33 11.99
C ASP A 10 2.68 -12.17 13.50
N ASP A 11 2.62 -10.91 13.97
CA ASP A 11 2.46 -10.57 15.39
C ASP A 11 1.00 -10.33 15.79
N ILE A 12 0.08 -10.30 14.83
CA ILE A 12 -1.34 -9.97 15.04
C ILE A 12 -2.25 -11.17 14.82
N ASN A 13 -3.38 -11.19 15.51
CA ASN A 13 -4.43 -12.18 15.30
C ASN A 13 -5.59 -11.53 14.55
N VAL A 14 -5.85 -11.98 13.32
CA VAL A 14 -6.89 -11.44 12.45
C VAL A 14 -8.10 -12.38 12.27
N LYS A 15 -8.13 -13.53 12.93
CA LYS A 15 -9.21 -14.50 12.77
C LYS A 15 -10.58 -13.87 13.09
N GLY A 16 -11.48 -13.90 12.10
CA GLY A 16 -12.81 -13.32 12.20
C GLY A 16 -12.84 -11.79 12.18
N LYS A 17 -11.69 -11.12 12.08
CA LYS A 17 -11.59 -9.66 12.06
C LYS A 17 -11.59 -9.12 10.64
N LYS A 18 -12.11 -7.90 10.48
CA LYS A 18 -11.97 -7.10 9.28
C LYS A 18 -10.61 -6.39 9.28
N VAL A 19 -9.88 -6.53 8.20
CA VAL A 19 -8.53 -5.99 8.04
C VAL A 19 -8.47 -5.10 6.81
N LEU A 20 -8.18 -3.81 7.00
CA LEU A 20 -7.89 -2.91 5.89
C LEU A 20 -6.41 -2.99 5.53
N VAL A 21 -6.10 -3.36 4.31
CA VAL A 21 -4.72 -3.46 3.80
C VAL A 21 -4.47 -2.38 2.77
N ARG A 22 -3.51 -1.50 3.02
CA ARG A 22 -3.06 -0.51 2.04
C ARG A 22 -1.99 -1.14 1.16
N CYS A 23 -2.39 -1.42 -0.08
CA CYS A 23 -1.52 -1.98 -1.13
C CYS A 23 -1.04 -0.89 -2.09
N ASP A 24 -0.07 -1.22 -2.91
CA ASP A 24 0.32 -0.45 -4.09
C ASP A 24 -0.07 -1.20 -5.36
N PHE A 25 -1.26 -0.91 -5.86
CA PHE A 25 -1.79 -1.43 -7.13
C PHE A 25 -1.75 -0.39 -8.24
N ASN A 26 -0.85 0.58 -8.13
CA ASN A 26 -0.61 1.57 -9.18
C ASN A 26 0.14 0.92 -10.36
N VAL A 27 -0.53 -0.03 -10.99
CA VAL A 27 -0.01 -0.82 -12.11
C VAL A 27 -0.07 -0.03 -13.41
N PRO A 28 0.85 -0.27 -14.37
CA PRO A 28 0.75 0.29 -15.70
C PRO A 28 -0.41 -0.33 -16.47
N LEU A 29 -1.25 0.52 -17.07
CA LEU A 29 -2.39 0.14 -17.90
C LEU A 29 -2.19 0.68 -19.31
N LYS A 30 -2.54 -0.13 -20.31
CA LYS A 30 -2.69 0.28 -21.70
C LYS A 30 -4.06 -0.18 -22.19
N ASP A 31 -4.89 0.74 -22.60
CA ASP A 31 -6.25 0.49 -23.09
C ASP A 31 -7.08 -0.37 -22.09
N GLY A 32 -6.95 -0.09 -20.79
CA GLY A 32 -7.64 -0.83 -19.72
C GLY A 32 -7.04 -2.19 -19.37
N VAL A 33 -5.92 -2.58 -20.02
CA VAL A 33 -5.25 -3.85 -19.78
C VAL A 33 -3.98 -3.63 -18.96
N ILE A 34 -3.78 -4.45 -17.91
CA ILE A 34 -2.57 -4.44 -17.09
C ILE A 34 -1.40 -4.97 -17.94
N THR A 35 -0.37 -4.15 -18.13
CA THR A 35 0.83 -4.52 -18.90
C THR A 35 1.93 -5.13 -18.03
N ASN A 36 1.87 -4.91 -16.73
CA ASN A 36 2.79 -5.50 -15.75
C ASN A 36 2.07 -5.61 -14.39
N ASP A 37 2.00 -6.82 -13.83
CA ASP A 37 1.32 -7.10 -12.57
C ASP A 37 2.26 -7.32 -11.37
N ASN A 38 3.54 -6.97 -11.50
CA ASN A 38 4.54 -7.18 -10.43
C ASN A 38 4.12 -6.62 -9.08
N ARG A 39 3.41 -5.48 -9.05
CA ARG A 39 2.91 -4.87 -7.81
C ARG A 39 1.81 -5.71 -7.16
N ILE A 40 0.96 -6.33 -7.96
CA ILE A 40 -0.05 -7.27 -7.47
C ILE A 40 0.63 -8.50 -6.90
N GLN A 41 1.57 -9.09 -7.65
CA GLN A 41 2.33 -10.26 -7.20
C GLN A 41 3.09 -9.99 -5.89
N ALA A 42 3.67 -8.80 -5.75
CA ALA A 42 4.39 -8.39 -4.53
C ALA A 42 3.48 -8.26 -3.29
N ALA A 43 2.20 -7.97 -3.47
CA ALA A 43 1.22 -7.87 -2.39
C ALA A 43 0.65 -9.24 -1.96
N LEU A 44 0.72 -10.26 -2.82
CA LEU A 44 0.10 -11.57 -2.57
C LEU A 44 0.57 -12.26 -1.29
N PRO A 45 1.86 -12.26 -0.90
CA PRO A 45 2.28 -12.90 0.34
C PRO A 45 1.52 -12.39 1.57
N THR A 46 1.37 -11.08 1.71
CA THR A 46 0.60 -10.45 2.79
C THR A 46 -0.88 -10.81 2.70
N ILE A 47 -1.47 -10.70 1.52
CA ILE A 47 -2.90 -11.01 1.30
C ILE A 47 -3.17 -12.48 1.65
N LYS A 48 -2.37 -13.42 1.14
CA LYS A 48 -2.52 -14.86 1.41
C LYS A 48 -2.34 -15.20 2.89
N LYS A 49 -1.40 -14.55 3.58
CA LYS A 49 -1.21 -14.71 5.03
C LYS A 49 -2.49 -14.34 5.78
N LEU A 50 -3.04 -13.16 5.51
CA LEU A 50 -4.25 -12.69 6.18
C LEU A 50 -5.48 -13.55 5.86
N ILE A 51 -5.61 -14.05 4.63
CA ILE A 51 -6.65 -15.01 4.25
C ILE A 51 -6.49 -16.32 5.03
N SER A 52 -5.28 -16.89 5.07
CA SER A 52 -5.01 -18.15 5.74
C SER A 52 -5.21 -18.07 7.26
N ASP A 53 -5.04 -16.90 7.85
CA ASP A 53 -5.29 -16.62 9.25
C ASP A 53 -6.77 -16.38 9.58
N GLY A 54 -7.66 -16.48 8.59
CA GLY A 54 -9.11 -16.31 8.75
C GLY A 54 -9.57 -14.85 8.83
N GLY A 55 -8.79 -13.90 8.31
CA GLY A 55 -9.18 -12.50 8.22
C GLY A 55 -10.19 -12.23 7.11
N LYS A 56 -11.00 -11.17 7.27
CA LYS A 56 -11.82 -10.57 6.22
C LYS A 56 -11.03 -9.43 5.63
N VAL A 57 -10.49 -9.62 4.43
CA VAL A 57 -9.43 -8.77 3.87
C VAL A 57 -10.01 -7.71 2.96
N VAL A 58 -9.92 -6.46 3.35
CA VAL A 58 -10.34 -5.29 2.57
C VAL A 58 -9.10 -4.59 2.04
N LEU A 59 -8.96 -4.56 0.71
CA LEU A 59 -7.80 -3.97 0.03
C LEU A 59 -8.15 -2.56 -0.45
N CYS A 60 -7.22 -1.63 -0.26
CA CYS A 60 -7.30 -0.29 -0.84
C CYS A 60 -5.98 0.11 -1.48
N SER A 61 -6.06 0.91 -2.54
CA SER A 61 -4.91 1.44 -3.27
C SER A 61 -5.31 2.67 -4.06
N HIS A 62 -4.30 3.44 -4.44
CA HIS A 62 -4.42 4.45 -5.48
C HIS A 62 -4.05 3.87 -6.85
N LEU A 63 -4.52 4.51 -7.91
CA LEU A 63 -4.12 4.27 -9.29
C LEU A 63 -4.05 5.60 -10.05
N GLY A 64 -2.88 5.90 -10.62
CA GLY A 64 -2.67 7.13 -11.37
C GLY A 64 -2.90 8.41 -10.58
N LYS A 65 -3.27 9.47 -11.29
CA LYS A 65 -3.53 10.79 -10.72
C LYS A 65 -4.82 11.38 -11.30
N PRO A 66 -5.99 10.91 -10.89
CA PRO A 66 -7.25 11.53 -11.29
C PRO A 66 -7.27 13.00 -10.85
N LYS A 67 -7.69 13.91 -11.74
CA LYS A 67 -7.71 15.35 -11.47
C LYS A 67 -9.10 15.86 -11.14
N ASN A 68 -10.13 15.20 -11.67
CA ASN A 68 -11.52 15.66 -11.65
C ASN A 68 -12.43 14.69 -10.87
N GLY A 69 -11.90 14.01 -9.86
CA GLY A 69 -12.63 12.96 -9.14
C GLY A 69 -12.61 11.62 -9.87
N PRO A 70 -13.68 10.83 -9.82
CA PRO A 70 -13.76 9.54 -10.47
C PRO A 70 -13.60 9.61 -11.99
N GLU A 71 -12.66 8.83 -12.51
CA GLU A 71 -12.38 8.69 -13.94
C GLU A 71 -12.22 7.22 -14.28
N ALA A 72 -12.99 6.70 -15.23
CA ALA A 72 -13.02 5.27 -15.58
C ALA A 72 -11.63 4.67 -15.90
N LYS A 73 -10.75 5.45 -16.53
CA LYS A 73 -9.37 5.03 -16.84
C LYS A 73 -8.50 4.79 -15.61
N PHE A 74 -8.90 5.29 -14.45
CA PHE A 74 -8.22 5.12 -13.17
C PHE A 74 -8.99 4.19 -12.21
N SER A 75 -10.00 3.48 -12.70
CA SER A 75 -10.68 2.46 -11.91
C SER A 75 -9.78 1.26 -11.61
N LEU A 76 -9.90 0.72 -10.42
CA LEU A 76 -9.23 -0.53 -10.01
C LEU A 76 -9.95 -1.81 -10.50
N ALA A 77 -10.99 -1.70 -11.32
CA ALA A 77 -11.68 -2.88 -11.87
C ALA A 77 -10.75 -3.88 -12.57
N PRO A 78 -9.76 -3.48 -13.39
CA PRO A 78 -8.79 -4.42 -13.97
C PRO A 78 -7.95 -5.14 -12.91
N VAL A 79 -7.62 -4.47 -11.80
CA VAL A 79 -6.87 -5.07 -10.68
C VAL A 79 -7.74 -6.11 -9.96
N ALA A 80 -9.02 -5.83 -9.75
CA ALA A 80 -9.95 -6.78 -9.16
C ALA A 80 -10.02 -8.07 -9.97
N LYS A 81 -10.17 -7.96 -11.29
CA LYS A 81 -10.16 -9.11 -12.20
C LYS A 81 -8.85 -9.91 -12.09
N ARG A 82 -7.72 -9.23 -12.04
CA ARG A 82 -6.42 -9.90 -11.89
C ARG A 82 -6.27 -10.59 -10.54
N LEU A 83 -6.79 -10.01 -9.47
CA LEU A 83 -6.81 -10.63 -8.14
C LEU A 83 -7.62 -11.94 -8.12
N GLU A 84 -8.77 -11.99 -8.80
CA GLU A 84 -9.56 -13.24 -8.94
C GLU A 84 -8.72 -14.35 -9.59
N GLU A 85 -7.94 -14.02 -10.63
CA GLU A 85 -7.10 -14.99 -11.34
C GLU A 85 -5.94 -15.52 -10.48
N VAL A 86 -5.32 -14.66 -9.65
CA VAL A 86 -4.13 -15.02 -8.86
C VAL A 86 -4.45 -15.49 -7.43
N LEU A 87 -5.72 -15.44 -7.04
CA LEU A 87 -6.25 -15.95 -5.76
C LEU A 87 -7.32 -17.04 -6.01
N PRO A 88 -6.97 -18.14 -6.69
CA PRO A 88 -7.95 -19.19 -6.98
C PRO A 88 -8.53 -19.76 -5.69
N GLY A 89 -9.85 -19.99 -5.69
CA GLY A 89 -10.57 -20.49 -4.52
C GLY A 89 -10.91 -19.43 -3.46
N THR A 90 -10.49 -18.19 -3.65
CA THR A 90 -10.86 -17.06 -2.79
C THR A 90 -11.98 -16.25 -3.45
N LYS A 91 -13.01 -15.91 -2.69
CA LYS A 91 -14.03 -14.96 -3.16
C LYS A 91 -13.46 -13.55 -3.15
N VAL A 92 -13.29 -12.96 -4.33
CA VAL A 92 -12.85 -11.57 -4.52
C VAL A 92 -14.04 -10.75 -5.01
N THR A 93 -14.38 -9.68 -4.30
CA THR A 93 -15.44 -8.75 -4.66
C THR A 93 -14.86 -7.37 -4.93
N PHE A 94 -15.19 -6.77 -6.07
CA PHE A 94 -14.86 -5.38 -6.36
C PHE A 94 -16.00 -4.46 -5.93
N ALA A 95 -15.73 -3.56 -5.00
CA ALA A 95 -16.67 -2.56 -4.53
C ALA A 95 -16.55 -1.28 -5.37
N ALA A 96 -17.30 -1.21 -6.45
CA ALA A 96 -17.25 -0.10 -7.41
C ALA A 96 -18.06 1.10 -6.89
N ASP A 97 -17.44 1.91 -6.03
CA ASP A 97 -18.02 3.15 -5.51
C ASP A 97 -17.13 4.34 -5.84
N ASP A 98 -17.70 5.35 -6.49
CA ASP A 98 -17.01 6.60 -6.81
C ASP A 98 -16.55 7.36 -5.55
N THR A 99 -17.24 7.15 -4.44
CA THR A 99 -16.88 7.71 -3.13
C THR A 99 -15.94 6.82 -2.31
N VAL A 100 -15.51 5.70 -2.86
CA VAL A 100 -14.62 4.67 -2.27
C VAL A 100 -15.28 3.93 -1.09
N VAL A 101 -15.81 4.65 -0.11
CA VAL A 101 -16.57 4.10 1.03
C VAL A 101 -18.05 4.46 0.85
N GLY A 102 -18.66 3.92 -0.20
CA GLY A 102 -20.08 4.10 -0.50
C GLY A 102 -20.91 2.87 -0.12
N ASP A 103 -22.15 2.82 -0.60
CA ASP A 103 -23.09 1.75 -0.27
C ASP A 103 -22.63 0.37 -0.76
N ASN A 104 -21.99 0.30 -1.95
CA ASN A 104 -21.46 -0.96 -2.46
C ASN A 104 -20.30 -1.48 -1.58
N ALA A 105 -19.42 -0.60 -1.15
CA ALA A 105 -18.31 -0.97 -0.27
C ALA A 105 -18.83 -1.46 1.09
N LYS A 106 -19.77 -0.73 1.69
CA LYS A 106 -20.38 -1.10 2.98
C LYS A 106 -21.09 -2.45 2.90
N LYS A 107 -21.88 -2.67 1.83
CA LYS A 107 -22.57 -3.93 1.58
C LYS A 107 -21.57 -5.07 1.37
N ALA A 108 -20.58 -4.91 0.49
CA ALA A 108 -19.60 -5.94 0.20
C ALA A 108 -18.83 -6.37 1.45
N VAL A 109 -18.43 -5.41 2.29
CA VAL A 109 -17.69 -5.69 3.54
C VAL A 109 -18.60 -6.34 4.59
N ALA A 110 -19.87 -5.93 4.68
CA ALA A 110 -20.83 -6.53 5.61
C ALA A 110 -21.13 -8.01 5.28
N GLU A 111 -21.07 -8.40 4.01
CA GLU A 111 -21.36 -9.76 3.52
C GLU A 111 -20.13 -10.68 3.51
N MET A 112 -18.93 -10.21 3.93
CA MET A 112 -17.71 -11.01 3.93
C MET A 112 -17.77 -12.16 4.91
N ALA A 113 -17.34 -13.33 4.45
CA ALA A 113 -16.95 -14.45 5.31
C ALA A 113 -15.42 -14.40 5.59
N ASP A 114 -14.96 -15.18 6.57
CA ASP A 114 -13.53 -15.32 6.86
C ASP A 114 -12.81 -15.86 5.62
N GLY A 115 -11.71 -15.20 5.25
CA GLY A 115 -10.93 -15.53 4.06
C GLY A 115 -11.40 -14.85 2.76
N ASP A 116 -12.52 -14.13 2.77
CA ASP A 116 -12.95 -13.34 1.62
C ASP A 116 -12.07 -12.08 1.43
N VAL A 117 -12.04 -11.58 0.19
CA VAL A 117 -11.34 -10.37 -0.20
C VAL A 117 -12.32 -9.40 -0.85
N VAL A 118 -12.27 -8.14 -0.42
CA VAL A 118 -12.95 -7.01 -1.07
C VAL A 118 -11.89 -6.02 -1.51
N LEU A 119 -11.92 -5.58 -2.77
CA LEU A 119 -11.12 -4.46 -3.26
C LEU A 119 -11.99 -3.22 -3.37
N LEU A 120 -11.57 -2.14 -2.70
CA LEU A 120 -12.21 -0.83 -2.83
C LEU A 120 -11.79 -0.15 -4.15
N GLU A 121 -12.56 0.83 -4.58
CA GLU A 121 -12.21 1.68 -5.70
C GLU A 121 -11.03 2.61 -5.35
N ASN A 122 -10.42 3.21 -6.36
CA ASN A 122 -9.26 4.09 -6.27
C ASN A 122 -9.41 5.15 -5.18
N THR A 123 -8.57 5.09 -4.14
CA THR A 123 -8.64 6.03 -3.00
C THR A 123 -8.51 7.49 -3.42
N ARG A 124 -7.82 7.77 -4.54
CA ARG A 124 -7.66 9.13 -5.08
C ARG A 124 -8.92 9.68 -5.76
N PHE A 125 -9.97 8.88 -5.91
CA PHE A 125 -11.29 9.42 -6.29
C PHE A 125 -11.84 10.38 -5.23
N ARG A 126 -11.38 10.28 -3.98
CA ARG A 126 -11.69 11.24 -2.91
C ARG A 126 -10.86 12.53 -2.99
N GLY A 127 -9.95 12.67 -3.97
CA GLY A 127 -9.20 13.89 -4.22
C GLY A 127 -8.41 14.39 -3.00
N ALA A 128 -8.76 15.60 -2.52
CA ALA A 128 -8.08 16.22 -1.39
C ALA A 128 -8.30 15.49 -0.06
N ASP A 129 -9.44 14.83 0.12
CA ASP A 129 -9.72 14.03 1.33
C ASP A 129 -8.69 12.92 1.50
N GLU A 130 -8.26 12.29 0.40
CA GLU A 130 -7.18 11.31 0.41
C GLU A 130 -5.82 11.99 0.55
N THR A 131 -5.47 12.91 -0.36
CA THR A 131 -4.10 13.40 -0.51
C THR A 131 -3.66 14.42 0.53
N LYS A 132 -4.59 15.04 1.23
CA LYS A 132 -4.35 15.95 2.35
C LYS A 132 -4.68 15.35 3.70
N ASN A 133 -4.74 14.02 3.77
CA ASN A 133 -4.96 13.30 5.02
C ASN A 133 -6.26 13.70 5.73
N GLY A 134 -7.35 13.81 4.98
CA GLY A 134 -8.65 14.23 5.50
C GLY A 134 -9.16 13.32 6.61
N GLU A 135 -9.48 13.89 7.76
CA GLU A 135 -9.92 13.14 8.93
C GLU A 135 -11.23 12.37 8.67
N GLY A 136 -12.18 12.99 7.96
CA GLY A 136 -13.46 12.36 7.61
C GLY A 136 -13.27 11.09 6.81
N PHE A 137 -12.49 11.13 5.73
CA PHE A 137 -12.22 9.96 4.91
C PHE A 137 -11.38 8.90 5.64
N SER A 138 -10.43 9.33 6.45
CA SER A 138 -9.64 8.44 7.32
C SER A 138 -10.54 7.65 8.26
N LYS A 139 -11.51 8.33 8.87
CA LYS A 139 -12.49 7.70 9.76
C LYS A 139 -13.45 6.77 9.00
N GLU A 140 -13.93 7.17 7.83
CA GLU A 140 -14.78 6.32 6.99
C GLU A 140 -14.08 4.99 6.63
N LEU A 141 -12.79 5.03 6.27
CA LEU A 141 -11.99 3.84 5.99
C LEU A 141 -11.86 2.94 7.22
N ALA A 142 -11.62 3.51 8.39
CA ALA A 142 -11.52 2.76 9.63
C ALA A 142 -12.88 2.15 10.03
N ASP A 143 -13.96 2.92 9.95
CA ASP A 143 -15.30 2.47 10.29
C ASP A 143 -15.76 1.31 9.38
N LEU A 144 -15.33 1.30 8.11
CA LEU A 144 -15.63 0.22 7.17
C LEU A 144 -15.14 -1.16 7.67
N VAL A 145 -14.04 -1.16 8.43
CA VAL A 145 -13.47 -2.36 9.06
C VAL A 145 -13.71 -2.40 10.59
N ASP A 146 -14.77 -1.74 11.05
CA ASP A 146 -15.17 -1.66 12.47
C ASP A 146 -14.04 -1.14 13.40
N GLY A 147 -13.13 -0.36 12.86
CA GLY A 147 -11.95 0.15 13.57
C GLY A 147 -11.02 -0.97 14.08
N GLN A 148 -11.00 -2.14 13.44
CA GLN A 148 -10.29 -3.30 13.97
C GLN A 148 -8.80 -3.27 13.65
N VAL A 149 -8.42 -3.55 12.39
CA VAL A 149 -7.03 -3.76 12.00
C VAL A 149 -6.70 -3.00 10.71
N PHE A 150 -5.56 -2.34 10.70
CA PHE A 150 -4.95 -1.76 9.50
C PHE A 150 -3.56 -2.34 9.25
N VAL A 151 -3.30 -2.74 8.01
CA VAL A 151 -2.00 -3.24 7.56
C VAL A 151 -1.45 -2.32 6.46
N MET A 152 -0.27 -1.76 6.69
CA MET A 152 0.45 -0.97 5.70
C MET A 152 1.39 -1.88 4.90
N ASP A 153 1.17 -1.97 3.59
CA ASP A 153 1.97 -2.81 2.70
C ASP A 153 2.30 -2.11 1.35
N ALA A 154 2.41 -0.78 1.39
CA ALA A 154 2.69 0.05 0.22
C ALA A 154 3.89 0.96 0.47
N PHE A 155 5.11 0.43 0.35
CA PHE A 155 6.35 1.16 0.64
C PHE A 155 6.48 2.45 -0.19
N GLY A 156 6.19 2.40 -1.48
CA GLY A 156 6.26 3.57 -2.36
C GLY A 156 5.36 4.74 -1.97
N SER A 157 4.34 4.51 -1.15
CA SER A 157 3.40 5.52 -0.64
C SER A 157 3.57 5.81 0.85
N ALA A 158 4.41 5.05 1.56
CA ALA A 158 4.56 5.14 3.02
C ALA A 158 5.10 6.49 3.52
N HIS A 159 5.83 7.20 2.67
CA HIS A 159 6.37 8.53 2.97
C HIS A 159 5.34 9.66 2.86
N ARG A 160 4.11 9.37 2.41
CA ARG A 160 3.03 10.35 2.22
C ARG A 160 2.02 10.25 3.34
N ALA A 161 1.74 11.36 4.00
CA ALA A 161 0.63 11.46 4.95
C ALA A 161 -0.69 11.61 4.17
N HIS A 162 -1.26 10.49 3.75
CA HIS A 162 -2.57 10.40 3.11
C HIS A 162 -3.59 9.74 4.06
N ALA A 163 -4.87 9.89 3.79
CA ALA A 163 -5.92 9.27 4.61
C ALA A 163 -5.75 7.75 4.68
N SER A 164 -5.47 7.09 3.55
CA SER A 164 -5.32 5.63 3.46
C SER A 164 -3.93 5.10 3.90
N THR A 165 -2.96 5.95 4.19
CA THR A 165 -1.62 5.54 4.63
C THR A 165 -1.33 5.91 6.09
N GLU A 166 -1.73 7.09 6.53
CA GLU A 166 -1.46 7.59 7.88
C GLU A 166 -2.75 7.90 8.66
N GLY A 167 -3.67 8.67 8.09
CA GLY A 167 -4.85 9.15 8.82
C GLY A 167 -5.70 8.04 9.41
N VAL A 168 -5.91 6.97 8.67
CA VAL A 168 -6.70 5.79 9.09
C VAL A 168 -6.14 5.15 10.37
N THR A 169 -4.84 5.22 10.60
CA THR A 169 -4.19 4.61 11.78
C THR A 169 -4.65 5.21 13.10
N LYS A 170 -5.20 6.42 13.08
CA LYS A 170 -5.71 7.12 14.26
C LYS A 170 -7.05 6.56 14.76
N PHE A 171 -7.75 5.79 13.91
CA PHE A 171 -9.11 5.31 14.14
C PHE A 171 -9.22 3.78 14.23
N VAL A 172 -8.11 3.06 14.18
CA VAL A 172 -8.07 1.60 14.31
C VAL A 172 -7.36 1.16 15.59
N LYS A 173 -7.73 -0.02 16.09
CA LYS A 173 -7.18 -0.57 17.34
C LYS A 173 -5.79 -1.16 17.18
N GLU A 174 -5.56 -1.83 16.06
CA GLU A 174 -4.29 -2.52 15.76
C GLU A 174 -3.75 -2.05 14.42
N THR A 175 -2.44 -1.83 14.34
CA THR A 175 -1.73 -1.53 13.09
C THR A 175 -0.53 -2.45 12.95
N ALA A 176 -0.27 -2.90 11.73
CA ALA A 176 0.88 -3.72 11.41
C ALA A 176 1.46 -3.36 10.04
N VAL A 177 2.66 -3.83 9.76
CA VAL A 177 3.26 -3.78 8.42
C VAL A 177 3.18 -5.14 7.75
N GLY A 178 2.92 -5.14 6.44
CA GLY A 178 2.93 -6.34 5.62
C GLY A 178 4.35 -6.77 5.23
N TYR A 179 4.45 -7.92 4.56
CA TYR A 179 5.74 -8.51 4.17
C TYR A 179 6.53 -7.65 3.17
N LEU A 180 5.85 -6.93 2.26
CA LEU A 180 6.52 -6.02 1.35
C LEU A 180 7.22 -4.89 2.12
N MET A 181 6.51 -4.27 3.05
CA MET A 181 7.08 -3.25 3.94
C MET A 181 8.25 -3.79 4.77
N GLN A 182 8.11 -4.97 5.36
CA GLN A 182 9.18 -5.61 6.13
C GLN A 182 10.43 -5.82 5.28
N LYS A 183 10.27 -6.31 4.05
CA LYS A 183 11.37 -6.53 3.12
C LYS A 183 12.11 -5.23 2.81
N GLU A 184 11.38 -4.18 2.45
CA GLU A 184 11.96 -2.87 2.13
C GLU A 184 12.68 -2.26 3.34
N ILE A 185 12.05 -2.27 4.52
CA ILE A 185 12.67 -1.75 5.75
C ILE A 185 13.94 -2.55 6.08
N LYS A 186 13.90 -3.88 5.96
CA LYS A 186 15.06 -4.73 6.23
C LYS A 186 16.24 -4.43 5.31
N TYR A 187 15.99 -4.33 4.00
CA TYR A 187 17.06 -4.11 3.03
C TYR A 187 17.58 -2.68 3.03
N LEU A 188 16.68 -1.70 2.95
CA LEU A 188 17.07 -0.28 2.88
C LEU A 188 17.49 0.26 4.25
N GLY A 189 16.75 -0.06 5.31
CA GLY A 189 17.11 0.36 6.66
C GLY A 189 18.48 -0.17 7.07
N ASN A 190 18.74 -1.46 6.90
CA ASN A 190 20.05 -2.04 7.23
C ASN A 190 21.18 -1.45 6.38
N ALA A 191 20.94 -1.22 5.09
CA ALA A 191 21.93 -0.64 4.20
C ALA A 191 22.34 0.79 4.61
N VAL A 192 21.40 1.55 5.20
CA VAL A 192 21.64 2.94 5.61
C VAL A 192 22.09 3.07 7.06
N GLU A 193 21.54 2.27 7.99
CA GLU A 193 21.82 2.36 9.41
C GLU A 193 23.07 1.56 9.82
N ASN A 194 23.23 0.35 9.28
CA ASN A 194 24.31 -0.57 9.61
C ASN A 194 24.89 -1.21 8.34
N PRO A 195 25.49 -0.44 7.44
CA PRO A 195 25.97 -0.96 6.17
C PRO A 195 27.09 -1.99 6.34
N VAL A 196 27.00 -3.03 5.51
CA VAL A 196 28.17 -3.91 5.28
C VAL A 196 29.17 -3.14 4.41
N ARG A 197 30.45 -3.08 4.85
CA ARG A 197 31.48 -2.33 4.16
C ARG A 197 32.26 -3.19 3.17
N PRO A 198 32.66 -2.66 1.99
CA PRO A 198 32.41 -1.28 1.54
C PRO A 198 30.96 -1.03 1.12
N PHE A 199 30.39 0.10 1.54
CA PHE A 199 29.05 0.55 1.14
C PHE A 199 29.17 1.51 -0.04
N VAL A 200 28.70 1.07 -1.20
CA VAL A 200 28.67 1.86 -2.43
C VAL A 200 27.24 2.30 -2.69
N ALA A 201 27.01 3.61 -2.72
CA ALA A 201 25.71 4.17 -3.09
C ALA A 201 25.76 4.69 -4.54
N ILE A 202 24.72 4.38 -5.32
CA ILE A 202 24.60 4.82 -6.71
C ILE A 202 23.32 5.66 -6.83
N LEU A 203 23.46 6.91 -7.24
CA LEU A 203 22.35 7.83 -7.46
C LEU A 203 22.28 8.21 -8.94
N GLY A 204 21.05 8.21 -9.47
CA GLY A 204 20.76 8.66 -10.81
C GLY A 204 19.43 9.40 -10.89
N GLY A 205 19.25 10.18 -11.93
CA GLY A 205 18.03 10.94 -12.16
C GLY A 205 18.26 12.19 -13.01
N ALA A 206 17.19 12.97 -13.21
CA ALA A 206 17.24 14.17 -14.05
C ALA A 206 17.49 15.47 -13.27
N LYS A 207 17.23 15.50 -11.95
CA LYS A 207 17.31 16.73 -11.14
C LYS A 207 18.12 16.49 -9.87
N VAL A 208 19.25 17.17 -9.76
CA VAL A 208 20.10 17.14 -8.55
C VAL A 208 19.44 17.84 -7.38
N ALA A 209 18.80 18.99 -7.63
CA ALA A 209 18.23 19.83 -6.58
C ALA A 209 17.23 19.09 -5.66
N ASP A 210 16.41 18.19 -6.23
CA ASP A 210 15.42 17.43 -5.49
C ASP A 210 16.03 16.35 -4.58
N LYS A 211 17.35 16.08 -4.71
CA LYS A 211 18.07 14.99 -4.02
C LYS A 211 19.22 15.45 -3.15
N LEU A 212 19.45 16.75 -3.00
CA LEU A 212 20.59 17.28 -2.23
C LEU A 212 20.63 16.74 -0.80
N ASN A 213 19.50 16.68 -0.12
CA ASN A 213 19.42 16.14 1.24
C ASN A 213 19.76 14.65 1.29
N VAL A 214 19.32 13.88 0.29
CA VAL A 214 19.65 12.45 0.17
C VAL A 214 21.14 12.27 -0.07
N ILE A 215 21.72 13.08 -0.95
CA ILE A 215 23.18 13.06 -1.25
C ILE A 215 23.98 13.36 0.02
N SER A 216 23.64 14.43 0.74
CA SER A 216 24.32 14.81 1.98
C SER A 216 24.27 13.70 3.02
N ASN A 217 23.10 13.11 3.24
CA ASN A 217 22.93 12.01 4.19
C ASN A 217 23.69 10.73 3.77
N LEU A 218 23.77 10.43 2.48
CA LEU A 218 24.51 9.27 1.98
C LEU A 218 26.02 9.47 2.07
N LEU A 219 26.53 10.69 1.83
CA LEU A 219 27.95 11.01 1.95
C LEU A 219 28.51 10.76 3.36
N GLU A 220 27.67 10.92 4.39
CA GLU A 220 28.06 10.61 5.76
C GLU A 220 28.12 9.11 6.07
N LYS A 221 27.49 8.28 5.23
CA LYS A 221 27.26 6.85 5.50
C LYS A 221 27.96 5.89 4.56
N CYS A 222 28.16 6.28 3.30
CA CYS A 222 28.76 5.40 2.29
C CYS A 222 30.28 5.60 2.18
N ASP A 223 30.98 4.57 1.71
CA ASP A 223 32.42 4.62 1.40
C ASP A 223 32.63 5.22 0.00
N THR A 224 31.68 5.05 -0.89
CA THR A 224 31.73 5.56 -2.26
C THR A 224 30.35 5.97 -2.70
N LEU A 225 30.22 7.16 -3.29
CA LEU A 225 29.00 7.64 -3.94
C LEU A 225 29.25 7.79 -5.43
N ILE A 226 28.46 7.08 -6.24
CA ILE A 226 28.49 7.18 -7.70
C ILE A 226 27.28 7.97 -8.15
N ILE A 227 27.49 9.02 -8.92
CA ILE A 227 26.43 9.84 -9.52
C ILE A 227 26.40 9.57 -11.02
N GLY A 228 25.23 9.23 -11.54
CA GLY A 228 25.02 8.90 -12.94
C GLY A 228 23.80 9.57 -13.56
N GLY A 229 23.66 9.41 -14.88
CA GLY A 229 22.56 10.01 -15.65
C GLY A 229 22.68 11.52 -15.76
N GLY A 230 21.53 12.22 -15.84
CA GLY A 230 21.49 13.68 -15.95
C GLY A 230 21.90 14.45 -14.69
N MET A 231 22.31 13.73 -13.62
CA MET A 231 22.82 14.32 -12.38
C MET A 231 24.35 14.45 -12.38
N ALA A 232 25.05 13.73 -13.27
CA ALA A 232 26.49 13.84 -13.47
C ALA A 232 26.83 15.03 -14.39
#